data_55231c9eb3ef30384f957409c7740827
#
_entry.id   55231c9eb3ef30384f957409c7740827
#
_cell.length_a   1.000
_cell.length_b   1.000
_cell.length_c   1.000
_cell.angle_alpha   90.00
_cell.angle_beta   90.00
_cell.angle_gamma   90.00
#
_symmetry.space_group_name_H-M   'P 1'
#
loop_
_entity.id
_entity.type
_entity.pdbx_description
1 polymer ?
#
loop_
_entity_poly.entity_id
_entity_poly.type
_entity_poly.pdbx_seq_one_letter_code
_entity_poly.pdbx_strand_id
1 'polypeptide(L)'
;MALSILPHLLVTSARKNNVKNEIVILTATSGDTGKAALAGFADVPGTKIIVFYPKSGVSPIQEKQMVTQKGDNTFVVGIHGNFDQAQTGVKKMFSDTELAKEMDAAGYQFSSANSINIGRLVPQIAYYVYAYAKLYADRKSVV
;
A
#
# COMPACT_ATOMS: atom_id res chain seq x y z
N MET A 1 10.47 2.14 -5.08
CA MET A 1 10.29 1.37 -6.36
C MET A 1 9.03 0.52 -6.35
N ALA A 2 8.84 -0.52 -5.50
CA ALA A 2 7.65 -1.38 -5.57
C ALA A 2 6.32 -0.60 -5.49
N LEU A 3 6.20 0.34 -4.55
CA LEU A 3 5.01 1.17 -4.39
C LEU A 3 4.85 2.26 -5.48
N SER A 4 5.86 2.52 -6.30
CA SER A 4 5.74 3.39 -7.47
C SER A 4 5.24 2.62 -8.71
N ILE A 5 5.45 1.29 -8.74
CA ILE A 5 5.00 0.42 -9.84
C ILE A 5 3.60 -0.13 -9.59
N LEU A 6 3.28 -0.45 -8.33
CA LEU A 6 2.02 -1.08 -7.93
C LEU A 6 0.77 -0.36 -8.45
N PRO A 7 0.64 0.98 -8.37
CA PRO A 7 -0.54 1.67 -8.90
C PRO A 7 -0.75 1.43 -10.41
N HIS A 8 0.31 1.47 -11.18
CA HIS A 8 0.25 1.25 -12.63
C HIS A 8 -0.16 -0.19 -12.98
N LEU A 9 0.38 -1.17 -12.26
CA LEU A 9 -0.02 -2.58 -12.42
C LEU A 9 -1.49 -2.76 -12.07
N LEU A 10 -1.94 -2.19 -10.95
CA LEU A 10 -3.30 -2.31 -10.46
C LEU A 10 -4.31 -1.71 -11.43
N VAL A 11 -4.12 -0.46 -11.85
CA VAL A 11 -5.03 0.24 -12.77
C VAL A 11 -5.02 -0.42 -14.14
N THR A 12 -3.86 -0.86 -14.63
CA THR A 12 -3.77 -1.58 -15.91
C THR A 12 -4.51 -2.91 -15.85
N SER A 13 -4.36 -3.65 -14.74
CA SER A 13 -5.09 -4.90 -14.51
C SER A 13 -6.60 -4.67 -14.42
N ALA A 14 -7.03 -3.67 -13.67
CA ALA A 14 -8.44 -3.31 -13.54
C ALA A 14 -9.07 -2.99 -14.90
N ARG A 15 -8.40 -2.16 -15.70
CA ARG A 15 -8.83 -1.83 -17.06
C ARG A 15 -8.91 -3.07 -17.95
N LYS A 16 -7.89 -3.94 -17.91
CA LYS A 16 -7.82 -5.15 -18.73
C LYS A 16 -8.91 -6.16 -18.38
N ASN A 17 -9.34 -6.18 -17.13
CA ASN A 17 -10.39 -7.06 -16.63
C ASN A 17 -11.77 -6.39 -16.57
N ASN A 18 -11.94 -5.20 -17.16
CA ASN A 18 -13.19 -4.44 -17.18
C ASN A 18 -13.79 -4.17 -15.78
N VAL A 19 -12.94 -4.02 -14.78
CA VAL A 19 -13.35 -3.62 -13.43
C VAL A 19 -13.90 -2.19 -13.50
N LYS A 20 -15.14 -2.00 -13.01
CA LYS A 20 -15.81 -0.70 -13.02
C LYS A 20 -15.70 0.04 -11.70
N ASN A 21 -15.52 -0.71 -10.61
CA ASN A 21 -15.43 -0.16 -9.27
C ASN A 21 -14.14 0.65 -9.08
N GLU A 22 -14.25 1.75 -8.37
CA GLU A 22 -13.10 2.50 -7.89
C GLU A 22 -12.36 1.70 -6.82
N ILE A 23 -11.05 1.63 -6.88
CA ILE A 23 -10.25 0.77 -6.00
C ILE A 23 -9.80 1.55 -4.76
N VAL A 24 -10.26 1.12 -3.60
CA VAL A 24 -9.89 1.71 -2.31
C VAL A 24 -8.74 0.93 -1.70
N ILE A 25 -7.57 1.56 -1.63
CA ILE A 25 -6.34 0.98 -1.09
C ILE A 25 -6.29 1.21 0.42
N LEU A 26 -6.39 0.15 1.19
CA LEU A 26 -6.23 0.20 2.64
C LEU A 26 -4.81 -0.19 3.03
N THR A 27 -4.15 0.64 3.81
CA THR A 27 -2.75 0.42 4.23
C THR A 27 -2.60 0.73 5.71
N ALA A 28 -2.16 -0.26 6.49
CA ALA A 28 -1.64 -0.03 7.84
C ALA A 28 -0.13 0.22 7.78
N THR A 29 0.37 1.18 8.51
CA THR A 29 1.79 1.54 8.50
C THR A 29 2.33 1.84 9.88
N SER A 30 3.62 1.56 10.09
CA SER A 30 4.43 2.06 11.20
C SER A 30 5.37 3.19 10.78
N GLY A 31 5.19 3.75 9.56
CA GLY A 31 5.99 4.89 9.06
C GLY A 31 6.17 4.90 7.54
N ASP A 32 7.33 4.52 7.05
CA ASP A 32 7.79 4.76 5.65
C ASP A 32 6.90 4.13 4.56
N THR A 33 6.32 2.96 4.82
CA THR A 33 5.40 2.31 3.87
C THR A 33 4.18 3.18 3.58
N GLY A 34 3.60 3.82 4.60
CA GLY A 34 2.45 4.68 4.43
C GLY A 34 2.75 5.87 3.53
N LYS A 35 3.87 6.57 3.80
CA LYS A 35 4.31 7.68 2.96
C LYS A 35 4.58 7.25 1.52
N ALA A 36 5.28 6.13 1.33
CA ALA A 36 5.58 5.64 -0.01
C ALA A 36 4.31 5.21 -0.79
N ALA A 37 3.34 4.63 -0.09
CA ALA A 37 2.05 4.26 -0.69
C ALA A 37 1.23 5.50 -1.07
N LEU A 38 1.12 6.49 -0.18
CA LEU A 38 0.45 7.77 -0.47
C LEU A 38 1.06 8.44 -1.70
N ALA A 39 2.39 8.55 -1.75
CA ALA A 39 3.08 9.17 -2.89
C ALA A 39 2.90 8.37 -4.20
N GLY A 40 2.84 7.04 -4.12
CA GLY A 40 2.66 6.19 -5.30
C GLY A 40 1.26 6.23 -5.88
N PHE A 41 0.24 6.36 -5.02
CA PHE A 41 -1.17 6.40 -5.41
C PHE A 41 -1.75 7.81 -5.55
N ALA A 42 -0.98 8.87 -5.19
CA ALA A 42 -1.46 10.24 -5.30
C ALA A 42 -1.91 10.56 -6.73
N ASP A 43 -3.16 11.02 -6.86
CA ASP A 43 -3.81 11.43 -8.11
C ASP A 43 -3.86 10.33 -9.21
N VAL A 44 -3.73 9.06 -8.81
CA VAL A 44 -3.91 7.93 -9.75
C VAL A 44 -5.41 7.71 -10.00
N PRO A 45 -5.89 7.89 -11.24
CA PRO A 45 -7.30 7.78 -11.55
C PRO A 45 -7.89 6.40 -11.22
N GLY A 46 -9.13 6.37 -10.71
CA GLY A 46 -9.82 5.14 -10.35
C GLY A 46 -9.33 4.50 -9.05
N THR A 47 -8.55 5.25 -8.26
CA THR A 47 -8.08 4.77 -6.96
C THR A 47 -8.31 5.80 -5.86
N LYS A 48 -8.55 5.33 -4.65
CA LYS A 48 -8.45 6.08 -3.39
C LYS A 48 -7.50 5.34 -2.46
N ILE A 49 -6.73 6.08 -1.66
CA ILE A 49 -5.84 5.46 -0.67
C ILE A 49 -6.12 5.99 0.73
N ILE A 50 -6.29 5.07 1.67
CA ILE A 50 -6.47 5.36 3.09
C ILE A 50 -5.32 4.70 3.86
N VAL A 51 -4.53 5.51 4.55
CA VAL A 51 -3.41 5.05 5.36
C VAL A 51 -3.76 5.21 6.83
N PHE A 52 -3.73 4.09 7.57
CA PHE A 52 -3.90 4.04 9.01
C PHE A 52 -2.55 3.95 9.71
N TYR A 53 -2.29 4.85 10.66
CA TYR A 53 -1.05 4.85 11.42
C TYR A 53 -1.31 5.06 12.92
N PRO A 54 -0.52 4.46 13.83
CA PRO A 54 -0.63 4.72 15.26
C PRO A 54 -0.01 6.09 15.60
N LYS A 55 -0.79 7.01 16.19
CA LYS A 55 -0.33 8.37 16.53
C LYS A 55 0.93 8.40 17.39
N SER A 56 1.08 7.42 18.28
CA SER A 56 2.24 7.32 19.17
C SER A 56 3.32 6.35 18.66
N GLY A 57 3.13 5.75 17.47
CA GLY A 57 3.98 4.68 16.94
C GLY A 57 4.77 5.05 15.70
N VAL A 58 4.75 6.31 15.29
CA VAL A 58 5.54 6.84 14.17
C VAL A 58 6.35 8.06 14.63
N SER A 59 7.47 8.33 13.96
CA SER A 59 8.22 9.55 14.27
C SER A 59 7.47 10.81 13.81
N PRO A 60 7.71 11.98 14.44
CA PRO A 60 7.08 13.24 14.01
C PRO A 60 7.34 13.59 12.54
N ILE A 61 8.50 13.21 12.01
CA ILE A 61 8.86 13.41 10.60
C ILE A 61 8.00 12.53 9.72
N GLN A 62 7.86 11.23 10.05
CA GLN A 62 7.04 10.29 9.27
C GLN A 62 5.56 10.70 9.29
N GLU A 63 5.04 11.09 10.46
CA GLU A 63 3.67 11.61 10.56
C GLU A 63 3.48 12.82 9.66
N LYS A 64 4.36 13.81 9.78
CA LYS A 64 4.29 15.04 8.98
C LYS A 64 4.35 14.74 7.49
N GLN A 65 5.22 13.82 7.06
CA GLN A 65 5.31 13.41 5.65
C GLN A 65 4.01 12.78 5.13
N MET A 66 3.29 12.04 5.96
CA MET A 66 2.01 11.44 5.57
C MET A 66 0.90 12.48 5.53
N VAL A 67 0.71 13.25 6.60
CA VAL A 67 -0.41 14.21 6.69
C VAL A 67 -0.28 15.42 5.77
N THR A 68 0.92 15.70 5.27
CA THR A 68 1.15 16.76 4.28
C THR A 68 1.22 16.26 2.84
N GLN A 69 1.01 14.95 2.62
CA GLN A 69 0.96 14.42 1.25
C GLN A 69 -0.21 15.03 0.48
N LYS A 70 0.10 15.63 -0.66
CA LYS A 70 -0.91 16.18 -1.58
C LYS A 70 -1.48 15.05 -2.46
N GLY A 71 -2.72 15.23 -2.88
CA GLY A 71 -3.45 14.32 -3.77
C GLY A 71 -4.92 14.29 -3.35
N ASP A 72 -5.84 14.48 -4.31
CA ASP A 72 -7.29 14.56 -4.04
C ASP A 72 -7.89 13.20 -3.62
N ASN A 73 -7.17 12.12 -3.87
CA ASN A 73 -7.55 10.75 -3.56
C ASN A 73 -6.79 10.15 -2.37
N THR A 74 -6.04 10.96 -1.59
CA THR A 74 -5.21 10.49 -0.48
C THR A 74 -5.80 10.85 0.88
N PHE A 75 -5.93 9.85 1.78
CA PHE A 75 -6.50 10.01 3.11
C PHE A 75 -5.58 9.41 4.16
N VAL A 76 -5.41 10.09 5.29
CA VAL A 76 -4.54 9.66 6.38
C VAL A 76 -5.32 9.67 7.69
N VAL A 77 -5.33 8.53 8.39
CA VAL A 77 -6.09 8.32 9.62
C VAL A 77 -5.15 7.91 10.74
N GLY A 78 -4.98 8.79 11.73
CA GLY A 78 -4.25 8.49 12.95
C GLY A 78 -5.15 7.74 13.94
N ILE A 79 -4.74 6.56 14.39
CA ILE A 79 -5.47 5.78 15.37
C ILE A 79 -4.84 5.90 16.76
N HIS A 80 -5.67 5.77 17.80
CA HIS A 80 -5.22 5.55 19.15
C HIS A 80 -5.00 4.05 19.37
N GLY A 81 -3.73 3.62 19.31
CA GLY A 81 -3.34 2.22 19.40
C GLY A 81 -1.93 2.01 18.85
N ASN A 82 -1.57 0.75 18.65
CA ASN A 82 -0.29 0.36 18.07
C ASN A 82 -0.45 -0.12 16.61
N PHE A 83 0.68 -0.43 15.98
CA PHE A 83 0.71 -0.90 14.59
C PHE A 83 -0.07 -2.22 14.39
N ASP A 84 0.02 -3.16 15.34
CA ASP A 84 -0.67 -4.45 15.23
C ASP A 84 -2.19 -4.29 15.26
N GLN A 85 -2.67 -3.31 16.03
CA GLN A 85 -4.10 -2.96 16.07
C GLN A 85 -4.55 -2.33 14.75
N ALA A 86 -3.74 -1.43 14.17
CA ALA A 86 -4.01 -0.88 12.85
C ALA A 86 -4.07 -1.97 11.78
N GLN A 87 -3.10 -2.88 11.78
CA GLN A 87 -3.03 -4.00 10.84
C GLN A 87 -4.21 -4.97 11.02
N THR A 88 -4.57 -5.27 12.27
CA THR A 88 -5.72 -6.12 12.58
C THR A 88 -7.02 -5.49 12.11
N GLY A 89 -7.19 -4.18 12.31
CA GLY A 89 -8.34 -3.44 11.81
C GLY A 89 -8.49 -3.54 10.29
N VAL A 90 -7.40 -3.29 9.56
CA VAL A 90 -7.38 -3.41 8.09
C VAL A 90 -7.70 -4.84 7.65
N LYS A 91 -7.13 -5.86 8.31
CA LYS A 91 -7.44 -7.27 8.01
C LYS A 91 -8.91 -7.61 8.25
N LYS A 92 -9.52 -7.08 9.31
CA LYS A 92 -10.95 -7.25 9.58
C LYS A 92 -11.81 -6.66 8.47
N MET A 93 -11.48 -5.46 7.99
CA MET A 93 -12.20 -4.85 6.87
C MET A 93 -12.13 -5.71 5.59
N PHE A 94 -11.00 -6.36 5.32
CA PHE A 94 -10.87 -7.28 4.18
C PHE A 94 -11.66 -8.58 4.35
N SER A 95 -11.89 -9.05 5.57
CA SER A 95 -12.62 -10.29 5.86
C SER A 95 -14.12 -10.05 6.12
N ASP A 96 -14.55 -8.80 6.19
CA ASP A 96 -15.94 -8.43 6.40
C ASP A 96 -16.71 -8.50 5.09
N THR A 97 -17.53 -9.55 4.96
CA THR A 97 -18.30 -9.81 3.74
C THR A 97 -19.47 -8.86 3.56
N GLU A 98 -20.06 -8.36 4.65
CA GLU A 98 -21.16 -7.39 4.57
C GLU A 98 -20.62 -6.03 4.12
N LEU A 99 -19.53 -5.56 4.73
CA LEU A 99 -18.86 -4.35 4.30
C LEU A 99 -18.41 -4.44 2.83
N ALA A 100 -17.88 -5.60 2.41
CA ALA A 100 -17.48 -5.79 1.01
C ALA A 100 -18.67 -5.66 0.03
N LYS A 101 -19.85 -6.19 0.37
CA LYS A 101 -21.07 -6.04 -0.43
C LYS A 101 -21.55 -4.59 -0.47
N GLU A 102 -21.54 -3.89 0.67
CA GLU A 102 -21.93 -2.48 0.73
C GLU A 102 -21.01 -1.61 -0.14
N MET A 103 -19.70 -1.86 -0.08
CA MET A 103 -18.71 -1.17 -0.91
C MET A 103 -18.92 -1.46 -2.40
N ASP A 104 -19.14 -2.72 -2.77
CA ASP A 104 -19.41 -3.11 -4.15
C ASP A 104 -20.68 -2.44 -4.69
N ALA A 105 -21.78 -2.43 -3.92
CA ALA A 105 -23.02 -1.75 -4.26
C ALA A 105 -22.83 -0.23 -4.43
N ALA A 106 -21.88 0.36 -3.71
CA ALA A 106 -21.51 1.77 -3.82
C ALA A 106 -20.47 2.05 -4.95
N GLY A 107 -20.07 1.04 -5.70
CA GLY A 107 -19.10 1.17 -6.80
C GLY A 107 -17.63 1.17 -6.36
N TYR A 108 -17.32 0.60 -5.19
CA TYR A 108 -15.97 0.50 -4.65
C TYR A 108 -15.54 -0.95 -4.44
N GLN A 109 -14.24 -1.18 -4.46
CA GLN A 109 -13.65 -2.45 -4.04
C GLN A 109 -12.36 -2.23 -3.27
N PHE A 110 -12.07 -3.10 -2.30
CA PHE A 110 -10.84 -3.00 -1.50
C PHE A 110 -9.63 -3.63 -2.18
N SER A 111 -8.49 -2.99 -1.97
CA SER A 111 -7.16 -3.53 -2.25
C SER A 111 -6.17 -3.06 -1.18
N SER A 112 -4.93 -3.53 -1.21
CA SER A 112 -3.91 -3.19 -0.22
C SER A 112 -2.59 -2.81 -0.85
N ALA A 113 -1.85 -1.88 -0.22
CA ALA A 113 -0.44 -1.62 -0.52
C ALA A 113 0.51 -2.26 0.52
N ASN A 114 0.02 -3.06 1.44
CA ASN A 114 0.85 -3.86 2.34
C ASN A 114 1.40 -5.12 1.63
N SER A 115 2.29 -5.86 2.31
CA SER A 115 2.97 -7.04 1.75
C SER A 115 2.05 -8.23 1.43
N ILE A 116 0.76 -8.14 1.76
CA ILE A 116 -0.27 -9.09 1.31
C ILE A 116 -0.52 -8.99 -0.21
N ASN A 117 -0.18 -7.87 -0.82
CA ASN A 117 -0.36 -7.66 -2.27
C ASN A 117 0.88 -8.15 -3.03
N ILE A 118 0.68 -9.17 -3.89
CA ILE A 118 1.74 -9.75 -4.73
C ILE A 118 2.40 -8.71 -5.65
N GLY A 119 1.64 -7.75 -6.16
CA GLY A 119 2.16 -6.66 -6.98
C GLY A 119 3.14 -5.75 -6.26
N ARG A 120 3.16 -5.76 -4.91
CA ARG A 120 4.20 -5.14 -4.11
C ARG A 120 5.45 -6.01 -4.00
N LEU A 121 5.29 -7.34 -3.92
CA LEU A 121 6.40 -8.27 -3.69
C LEU A 121 7.22 -8.53 -4.95
N VAL A 122 6.57 -8.74 -6.08
CA VAL A 122 7.23 -9.09 -7.36
C VAL A 122 8.35 -8.12 -7.74
N PRO A 123 8.19 -6.79 -7.69
CA PRO A 123 9.28 -5.88 -8.05
C PRO A 123 10.50 -5.96 -7.12
N GLN A 124 10.34 -6.52 -5.91
CA GLN A 124 11.44 -6.66 -4.95
C GLN A 124 12.41 -7.78 -5.35
N ILE A 125 12.01 -8.70 -6.20
CA ILE A 125 12.87 -9.78 -6.72
C ILE A 125 14.14 -9.19 -7.35
N ALA A 126 14.02 -8.04 -8.03
CA ALA A 126 15.16 -7.36 -8.65
C ALA A 126 16.28 -7.02 -7.65
N TYR A 127 15.95 -6.73 -6.40
CA TYR A 127 16.96 -6.43 -5.36
C TYR A 127 17.82 -7.65 -5.03
N TYR A 128 17.21 -8.82 -4.95
CA TYR A 128 17.93 -10.06 -4.63
C TYR A 128 18.84 -10.46 -5.78
N VAL A 129 18.35 -10.37 -7.02
CA VAL A 129 19.17 -10.65 -8.22
C VAL A 129 20.36 -9.68 -8.30
N TYR A 130 20.13 -8.40 -8.08
CA TYR A 130 21.19 -7.39 -8.09
C TYR A 130 22.23 -7.64 -6.98
N ALA A 131 21.77 -7.90 -5.75
CA ALA A 131 22.66 -8.16 -4.62
C ALA A 131 23.52 -9.41 -4.88
N TYR A 132 22.89 -10.49 -5.36
CA TYR A 132 23.60 -11.72 -5.74
C TYR A 132 24.66 -11.45 -6.81
N ALA A 133 24.29 -10.78 -7.90
CA ALA A 133 25.20 -10.49 -9.01
C ALA A 133 26.41 -9.64 -8.55
N LYS A 134 26.18 -8.66 -7.65
CA LYS A 134 27.26 -7.83 -7.08
C LYS A 134 28.20 -8.66 -6.20
N LEU A 135 27.67 -9.47 -5.29
CA LEU A 135 28.48 -10.33 -4.43
C LEU A 135 29.26 -11.37 -5.21
N TYR A 136 28.66 -11.94 -6.24
CA TYR A 136 29.32 -12.88 -7.14
C TYR A 136 30.47 -12.22 -7.92
N ALA A 137 30.25 -11.03 -8.46
CA ALA A 137 31.27 -10.26 -9.17
C ALA A 137 32.46 -9.88 -8.26
N ASP A 138 32.18 -9.59 -6.97
CA ASP A 138 33.20 -9.30 -5.95
C ASP A 138 33.90 -10.57 -5.44
N ARG A 139 33.59 -11.75 -6.02
CA ARG A 139 34.13 -13.06 -5.63
C ARG A 139 33.92 -13.42 -4.15
N LYS A 140 32.90 -12.87 -3.54
CA LYS A 140 32.44 -13.26 -2.20
C LYS A 140 31.49 -14.43 -2.32
N SER A 141 31.73 -15.49 -1.53
CA SER A 141 30.80 -16.60 -1.45
C SER A 141 29.47 -16.11 -0.86
N VAL A 142 28.39 -16.33 -1.60
CA VAL A 142 27.05 -16.14 -1.12
C VAL A 142 26.56 -17.48 -0.64
N VAL A 143 26.41 -17.65 0.66
CA VAL A 143 25.85 -18.86 1.28
C VAL A 143 24.36 -18.67 1.44
#